data_c12f230622d62acba80d6100b362acd4
#
_entry.id   c12f230622d62acba80d6100b362acd4
#
_cell.length_a   1.000
_cell.length_b   1.000
_cell.length_c   1.000
_cell.angle_alpha   90.00
_cell.angle_beta   90.00
_cell.angle_gamma   90.00
#
_symmetry.space_group_name_H-M   'P 1'
#
loop_
_entity.id
_entity.type
_entity.pdbx_description
1 polymer ?
#
loop_
_entity_poly.entity_id
_entity_poly.type
_entity_poly.pdbx_seq_one_letter_code
_entity_poly.pdbx_strand_id
1 'polypeptide(L)'
;MPSRLSPVVRNHLSALRMLLVFTVLAGIIYPLAVTGVAQAAFSDQANGSRVERHGETVGSSLLGQNFNLPERNPEDPHEVPRPHPKWFQPRPSAGGYDPLVSGASNLGPNDKSLVKTVKERRAAIAEFDGVDPKDVPADAVTASGSGLDPHISKRYAYEQVNRVAKARGLTAASVRELVADHVQGRVIVFLGAERVNVVELNAALDEGRRTHRGTRAADPLPAHLSRRPAPQTGGPDGITAFGSVHSRRPRTRRRRSVAARAGRRSRPPAA
;
A
#
# COMPACT_ATOMS: atom_id res chain seq x y z
N MET A 1 -35.92 48.25 -38.66
CA MET A 1 -34.44 48.42 -38.59
C MET A 1 -33.95 47.63 -37.39
N PRO A 2 -33.04 46.69 -37.51
CA PRO A 2 -32.53 45.98 -36.34
C PRO A 2 -31.75 46.98 -35.47
N SER A 3 -32.17 47.10 -34.21
CA SER A 3 -31.54 47.95 -33.21
C SER A 3 -30.08 47.51 -33.05
N ARG A 4 -29.14 48.36 -33.44
CA ARG A 4 -27.71 48.10 -33.26
C ARG A 4 -27.41 48.16 -31.77
N LEU A 5 -27.02 47.02 -31.17
CA LEU A 5 -26.58 46.95 -29.79
C LEU A 5 -25.49 47.99 -29.51
N SER A 6 -25.52 48.63 -28.36
CA SER A 6 -24.49 49.58 -27.95
C SER A 6 -23.09 48.93 -28.00
N PRO A 7 -22.04 49.69 -28.30
CA PRO A 7 -20.64 49.11 -28.36
C PRO A 7 -20.27 48.37 -27.09
N VAL A 8 -20.70 48.81 -25.93
CA VAL A 8 -20.47 48.17 -24.64
C VAL A 8 -21.10 46.78 -24.59
N VAL A 9 -22.39 46.65 -24.92
CA VAL A 9 -23.10 45.36 -24.95
C VAL A 9 -22.46 44.40 -25.94
N ARG A 10 -22.04 44.86 -27.11
CA ARG A 10 -21.36 44.05 -28.11
C ARG A 10 -20.02 43.51 -27.62
N ASN A 11 -19.23 44.35 -26.93
CA ASN A 11 -17.97 43.94 -26.35
C ASN A 11 -18.15 42.90 -25.25
N HIS A 12 -19.14 43.06 -24.37
CA HIS A 12 -19.47 42.08 -23.34
C HIS A 12 -19.94 40.76 -23.94
N LEU A 13 -20.78 40.78 -24.98
CA LEU A 13 -21.19 39.56 -25.69
C LEU A 13 -20.04 38.86 -26.37
N SER A 14 -19.09 39.61 -26.96
CA SER A 14 -17.88 39.01 -27.54
C SER A 14 -16.99 38.39 -26.47
N ALA A 15 -16.79 39.07 -25.35
CA ALA A 15 -16.04 38.53 -24.20
C ALA A 15 -16.71 37.27 -23.62
N LEU A 16 -18.02 37.26 -23.46
CA LEU A 16 -18.79 36.11 -22.99
C LEU A 16 -18.64 34.93 -23.98
N ARG A 17 -18.75 35.16 -25.30
CA ARG A 17 -18.55 34.11 -26.29
C ARG A 17 -17.16 33.50 -26.18
N MET A 18 -16.12 34.34 -26.09
CA MET A 18 -14.74 33.87 -25.94
C MET A 18 -14.57 33.07 -24.65
N LEU A 19 -15.10 33.57 -23.55
CA LEU A 19 -15.08 32.85 -22.28
C LEU A 19 -15.72 31.45 -22.41
N LEU A 20 -16.91 31.36 -23.01
CA LEU A 20 -17.61 30.08 -23.20
C LEU A 20 -16.82 29.14 -24.13
N VAL A 21 -16.29 29.67 -25.25
CA VAL A 21 -15.46 28.87 -26.17
C VAL A 21 -14.23 28.30 -25.47
N PHE A 22 -13.48 29.13 -24.72
CA PHE A 22 -12.31 28.66 -23.99
C PHE A 22 -12.66 27.76 -22.83
N THR A 23 -13.80 27.98 -22.16
CA THR A 23 -14.27 27.05 -21.13
C THR A 23 -14.57 25.67 -21.70
N VAL A 24 -15.22 25.60 -22.87
CA VAL A 24 -15.46 24.31 -23.55
C VAL A 24 -14.15 23.68 -24.04
N LEU A 25 -13.31 24.45 -24.70
CA LEU A 25 -12.04 23.92 -25.24
C LEU A 25 -11.08 23.45 -24.14
N ALA A 26 -10.82 24.31 -23.15
CA ALA A 26 -9.84 24.04 -22.10
C ALA A 26 -10.43 23.24 -20.91
N GLY A 27 -11.71 23.39 -20.63
CA GLY A 27 -12.37 22.73 -19.49
C GLY A 27 -13.02 21.38 -19.82
N ILE A 28 -13.33 21.12 -21.08
CA ILE A 28 -13.99 19.87 -21.49
C ILE A 28 -13.18 19.11 -22.52
N ILE A 29 -12.96 19.71 -23.69
CA ILE A 29 -12.36 19.01 -24.83
C ILE A 29 -10.92 18.59 -24.50
N TYR A 30 -10.10 19.51 -24.03
CA TYR A 30 -8.70 19.23 -23.71
C TYR A 30 -8.54 18.17 -22.61
N PRO A 31 -9.19 18.23 -21.43
CA PRO A 31 -9.08 17.16 -20.43
C PRO A 31 -9.55 15.80 -20.94
N LEU A 32 -10.65 15.74 -21.70
CA LEU A 32 -11.14 14.48 -22.26
C LEU A 32 -10.19 13.91 -23.31
N ALA A 33 -9.62 14.74 -24.18
CA ALA A 33 -8.63 14.32 -25.17
C ALA A 33 -7.36 13.77 -24.50
N VAL A 34 -6.83 14.47 -23.49
CA VAL A 34 -5.66 14.02 -22.72
C VAL A 34 -5.96 12.72 -22.00
N THR A 35 -7.13 12.61 -21.36
CA THR A 35 -7.57 11.38 -20.67
C THR A 35 -7.70 10.22 -21.65
N GLY A 36 -8.29 10.45 -22.83
CA GLY A 36 -8.41 9.43 -23.86
C GLY A 36 -7.06 8.89 -24.35
N VAL A 37 -6.11 9.79 -24.61
CA VAL A 37 -4.73 9.41 -24.99
C VAL A 37 -4.03 8.68 -23.84
N ALA A 38 -4.15 9.19 -22.61
CA ALA A 38 -3.54 8.57 -21.44
C ALA A 38 -4.08 7.14 -21.20
N GLN A 39 -5.37 6.95 -21.30
CA GLN A 39 -5.99 5.62 -21.14
C GLN A 39 -5.60 4.66 -22.27
N ALA A 40 -5.45 5.14 -23.49
CA ALA A 40 -5.08 4.29 -24.62
C ALA A 40 -3.60 3.89 -24.63
N ALA A 41 -2.69 4.81 -24.24
CA ALA A 41 -1.25 4.60 -24.33
C ALA A 41 -0.57 4.27 -23.00
N PHE A 42 -1.15 4.66 -21.85
CA PHE A 42 -0.56 4.60 -20.52
C PHE A 42 -1.61 4.22 -19.45
N SER A 43 -2.39 3.19 -19.70
CA SER A 43 -3.54 2.82 -18.86
C SER A 43 -3.17 2.63 -17.37
N ASP A 44 -2.04 1.98 -17.08
CA ASP A 44 -1.60 1.73 -15.70
C ASP A 44 -1.29 3.04 -14.97
N GLN A 45 -0.52 3.93 -15.61
CA GLN A 45 -0.17 5.24 -15.05
C GLN A 45 -1.41 6.13 -14.92
N ALA A 46 -2.28 6.11 -15.93
CA ALA A 46 -3.53 6.89 -15.94
C ALA A 46 -4.50 6.43 -14.84
N ASN A 47 -4.40 5.18 -14.40
CA ASN A 47 -5.20 4.62 -13.30
C ASN A 47 -4.46 4.60 -11.95
N GLY A 48 -3.32 5.30 -11.84
CA GLY A 48 -2.59 5.51 -10.59
C GLY A 48 -1.58 4.43 -10.25
N SER A 49 -1.05 3.69 -11.24
CA SER A 49 0.03 2.68 -11.07
C SER A 49 -0.25 1.73 -9.89
N ARG A 50 -1.41 1.09 -9.94
CA ARG A 50 -1.91 0.25 -8.85
C ARG A 50 -1.04 -1.00 -8.68
N VAL A 51 -0.72 -1.31 -7.44
CA VAL A 51 -0.06 -2.55 -7.04
C VAL A 51 -1.13 -3.52 -6.59
N GLU A 52 -1.20 -4.66 -7.25
CA GLU A 52 -2.15 -5.73 -6.93
C GLU A 52 -1.44 -6.87 -6.19
N ARG A 53 -2.17 -7.51 -5.28
CA ARG A 53 -1.75 -8.69 -4.56
C ARG A 53 -2.94 -9.64 -4.43
N HIS A 54 -2.80 -10.85 -4.97
CA HIS A 54 -3.87 -11.84 -4.98
C HIS A 54 -5.17 -11.37 -5.67
N GLY A 55 -5.06 -10.48 -6.66
CA GLY A 55 -6.21 -9.91 -7.37
C GLY A 55 -6.89 -8.75 -6.65
N GLU A 56 -6.32 -8.29 -5.54
CA GLU A 56 -6.80 -7.11 -4.82
C GLU A 56 -5.78 -5.97 -4.91
N THR A 57 -6.25 -4.75 -5.16
CA THR A 57 -5.39 -3.56 -5.14
C THR A 57 -4.97 -3.28 -3.70
N VAL A 58 -3.67 -3.37 -3.43
CA VAL A 58 -3.09 -3.14 -2.10
C VAL A 58 -2.43 -1.78 -1.94
N GLY A 59 -2.28 -1.05 -3.02
CA GLY A 59 -1.68 0.29 -3.02
C GLY A 59 -1.35 0.82 -4.39
N SER A 60 -0.48 1.80 -4.44
CA SER A 60 0.09 2.39 -5.65
C SER A 60 1.61 2.33 -5.57
N SER A 61 2.28 2.07 -6.69
CA SER A 61 3.74 2.14 -6.76
C SER A 61 4.30 3.56 -6.61
N LEU A 62 3.42 4.56 -6.66
CA LEU A 62 3.79 5.97 -6.50
C LEU A 62 3.72 6.45 -5.05
N LEU A 63 3.02 5.72 -4.18
CA LEU A 63 2.76 6.12 -2.80
C LEU A 63 3.28 5.06 -1.82
N GLY A 64 4.17 5.49 -0.94
CA GLY A 64 4.63 4.67 0.16
C GLY A 64 3.52 4.34 1.15
N GLN A 65 3.72 3.27 1.89
CA GLN A 65 2.80 2.78 2.90
C GLN A 65 3.53 2.50 4.19
N ASN A 66 2.79 2.53 5.28
CA ASN A 66 3.23 2.10 6.58
C ASN A 66 3.10 0.56 6.69
N PHE A 67 4.16 -0.12 7.10
CA PHE A 67 4.22 -1.56 7.31
C PHE A 67 4.43 -1.89 8.79
N ASN A 68 3.69 -1.24 9.66
CA ASN A 68 3.71 -1.48 11.09
C ASN A 68 2.79 -2.63 11.51
N LEU A 69 2.95 -3.09 12.72
CA LEU A 69 1.97 -3.92 13.41
C LEU A 69 0.72 -3.09 13.71
N PRO A 70 -0.44 -3.72 13.80
CA PRO A 70 -1.64 -3.03 14.29
C PRO A 70 -1.38 -2.36 15.64
N GLU A 71 -1.98 -1.22 15.83
CA GLU A 71 -1.98 -0.50 17.10
C GLU A 71 -2.59 -1.39 18.19
N ARG A 72 -2.01 -1.33 19.38
CA ARG A 72 -2.54 -2.04 20.55
C ARG A 72 -3.73 -1.32 21.15
N ASN A 73 -3.66 0.00 21.12
CA ASN A 73 -4.71 0.88 21.60
C ASN A 73 -4.98 1.99 20.56
N PRO A 74 -5.92 1.78 19.61
CA PRO A 74 -6.26 2.77 18.59
C PRO A 74 -6.81 4.11 19.15
N GLU A 75 -7.16 4.14 20.45
CA GLU A 75 -7.63 5.35 21.13
C GLU A 75 -6.48 6.20 21.71
N ASP A 76 -5.25 5.68 21.70
CA ASP A 76 -4.07 6.39 22.17
C ASP A 76 -3.31 7.04 21.00
N PRO A 77 -3.46 8.38 20.80
CA PRO A 77 -2.78 9.08 19.70
C PRO A 77 -1.25 9.16 19.88
N HIS A 78 -0.72 8.73 21.02
CA HIS A 78 0.71 8.73 21.34
C HIS A 78 1.32 7.32 21.30
N GLU A 79 0.56 6.29 20.89
CA GLU A 79 1.12 4.95 20.74
C GLU A 79 2.27 4.99 19.70
N VAL A 80 3.45 4.55 20.11
CA VAL A 80 4.62 4.49 19.22
C VAL A 80 4.40 3.36 18.20
N PRO A 81 4.41 3.67 16.90
CA PRO A 81 4.26 2.67 15.85
C PRO A 81 5.35 1.61 15.93
N ARG A 82 4.97 0.34 15.84
CA ARG A 82 5.89 -0.79 15.93
C ARG A 82 6.08 -1.41 14.54
N PRO A 83 7.32 -1.39 13.98
CA PRO A 83 7.57 -1.98 12.67
C PRO A 83 7.31 -3.48 12.68
N HIS A 84 6.64 -3.99 11.63
CA HIS A 84 6.34 -5.41 11.52
C HIS A 84 7.55 -6.16 10.96
N PRO A 85 8.12 -7.17 11.67
CA PRO A 85 9.37 -7.81 11.28
C PRO A 85 9.31 -8.58 9.95
N LYS A 86 8.12 -8.98 9.50
CA LYS A 86 7.92 -9.71 8.25
C LYS A 86 7.96 -8.87 6.99
N TRP A 87 7.96 -7.54 7.11
CA TRP A 87 7.92 -6.63 5.97
C TRP A 87 9.17 -5.78 5.87
N PHE A 88 9.57 -5.48 4.65
CA PHE A 88 10.52 -4.40 4.42
C PHE A 88 9.92 -3.09 4.88
N GLN A 89 10.69 -2.33 5.64
CA GLN A 89 10.28 -1.05 6.18
C GLN A 89 10.67 0.07 5.22
N PRO A 90 9.80 1.08 5.04
CA PRO A 90 10.09 2.25 4.24
C PRO A 90 10.96 3.25 4.98
N ARG A 91 11.22 4.40 4.35
CA ARG A 91 11.83 5.57 5.00
C ARG A 91 10.92 6.12 6.08
N PRO A 92 11.44 6.87 7.06
CA PRO A 92 10.59 7.62 7.99
C PRO A 92 9.70 8.62 7.25
N SER A 93 8.45 8.74 7.70
CA SER A 93 7.48 9.71 7.19
C SER A 93 7.12 10.73 8.27
N ALA A 94 7.05 12.01 7.91
CA ALA A 94 6.57 13.05 8.82
C ALA A 94 5.05 13.00 9.03
N GLY A 95 4.30 12.53 8.02
CA GLY A 95 2.84 12.36 8.05
C GLY A 95 2.37 10.92 8.26
N GLY A 96 3.25 9.99 8.67
CA GLY A 96 2.85 8.60 8.93
C GLY A 96 2.36 7.84 7.69
N TYR A 97 2.67 8.29 6.49
CA TYR A 97 2.17 7.78 5.21
C TYR A 97 0.66 7.99 5.01
N ASP A 98 0.07 9.00 5.65
CA ASP A 98 -1.30 9.42 5.31
C ASP A 98 -1.30 10.05 3.90
N PRO A 99 -2.03 9.48 2.92
CA PRO A 99 -2.05 9.98 1.55
C PRO A 99 -2.70 11.37 1.42
N LEU A 100 -3.43 11.81 2.44
CA LEU A 100 -4.04 13.14 2.49
C LEU A 100 -3.08 14.19 3.06
N VAL A 101 -1.95 13.77 3.64
CA VAL A 101 -0.98 14.65 4.30
C VAL A 101 0.40 14.47 3.68
N SER A 102 0.66 15.17 2.56
CA SER A 102 2.00 15.21 1.97
C SER A 102 2.80 16.36 2.56
N GLY A 103 3.95 16.05 3.15
CA GLY A 103 4.81 17.06 3.75
C GLY A 103 6.08 16.50 4.37
N ALA A 104 7.01 17.40 4.64
CA ALA A 104 8.29 17.10 5.28
C ALA A 104 8.33 17.62 6.72
N SER A 105 9.34 17.19 7.48
CA SER A 105 9.58 17.71 8.83
C SER A 105 10.01 19.18 8.84
N ASN A 106 10.51 19.70 7.72
CA ASN A 106 11.02 21.08 7.54
C ASN A 106 12.10 21.50 8.55
N LEU A 107 12.80 20.51 9.12
CA LEU A 107 13.89 20.76 10.07
C LEU A 107 15.19 21.04 9.33
N GLY A 108 15.94 22.04 9.77
CA GLY A 108 17.26 22.35 9.23
C GLY A 108 18.30 21.29 9.61
N PRO A 109 19.43 21.21 8.86
CA PRO A 109 20.44 20.17 9.09
C PRO A 109 21.13 20.27 10.46
N ASN A 110 21.14 21.45 11.07
CA ASN A 110 21.73 21.72 12.38
C ASN A 110 20.68 21.77 13.52
N ASP A 111 19.43 21.45 13.23
CA ASP A 111 18.38 21.41 14.23
C ASP A 111 18.64 20.31 15.25
N LYS A 112 18.63 20.68 16.53
CA LYS A 112 18.91 19.73 17.61
C LYS A 112 17.91 18.61 17.72
N SER A 113 16.65 18.87 17.38
CA SER A 113 15.58 17.87 17.36
C SER A 113 15.79 16.86 16.23
N LEU A 114 16.20 17.31 15.03
CA LEU A 114 16.55 16.44 13.92
C LEU A 114 17.73 15.54 14.29
N VAL A 115 18.81 16.11 14.85
CA VAL A 115 20.01 15.34 15.25
C VAL A 115 19.64 14.27 16.30
N LYS A 116 18.80 14.63 17.27
CA LYS A 116 18.30 13.70 18.29
C LYS A 116 17.48 12.57 17.64
N THR A 117 16.49 12.92 16.82
CA THR A 117 15.62 11.95 16.15
C THR A 117 16.40 11.00 15.25
N VAL A 118 17.40 11.49 14.50
CA VAL A 118 18.26 10.64 13.66
C VAL A 118 19.06 9.65 14.50
N LYS A 119 19.59 10.06 15.67
CA LYS A 119 20.31 9.15 16.58
C LYS A 119 19.38 8.08 17.16
N GLU A 120 18.20 8.46 17.61
CA GLU A 120 17.21 7.55 18.17
C GLU A 120 16.73 6.52 17.11
N ARG A 121 16.39 6.97 15.90
CA ARG A 121 16.03 6.10 14.79
C ARG A 121 17.15 5.14 14.42
N ARG A 122 18.38 5.62 14.37
CA ARG A 122 19.55 4.79 14.06
C ARG A 122 19.73 3.66 15.08
N ALA A 123 19.60 3.95 16.36
CA ALA A 123 19.68 2.94 17.41
C ALA A 123 18.54 1.93 17.32
N ALA A 124 17.30 2.40 17.13
CA ALA A 124 16.13 1.54 17.01
C ALA A 124 16.18 0.63 15.78
N ILE A 125 16.63 1.14 14.63
CA ILE A 125 16.77 0.35 13.40
C ILE A 125 17.89 -0.68 13.53
N ALA A 126 19.04 -0.29 14.10
CA ALA A 126 20.15 -1.19 14.34
C ALA A 126 19.75 -2.38 15.24
N GLU A 127 18.99 -2.12 16.29
CA GLU A 127 18.43 -3.15 17.17
C GLU A 127 17.41 -4.03 16.42
N PHE A 128 16.51 -3.41 15.65
CA PHE A 128 15.45 -4.11 14.93
C PHE A 128 15.96 -5.02 13.81
N ASP A 129 16.96 -4.54 13.04
CA ASP A 129 17.57 -5.30 11.94
C ASP A 129 18.74 -6.18 12.39
N GLY A 130 19.26 -5.99 13.59
CA GLY A 130 20.38 -6.74 14.16
C GLY A 130 21.72 -6.40 13.50
N VAL A 131 21.95 -5.10 13.23
CA VAL A 131 23.15 -4.57 12.57
C VAL A 131 23.86 -3.55 13.46
N ASP A 132 25.12 -3.22 13.13
CA ASP A 132 25.84 -2.14 13.84
C ASP A 132 25.20 -0.78 13.47
N PRO A 133 24.97 0.13 14.43
CA PRO A 133 24.43 1.48 14.16
C PRO A 133 25.18 2.27 13.08
N LYS A 134 26.48 2.04 12.91
CA LYS A 134 27.28 2.67 11.85
C LYS A 134 26.92 2.21 10.44
N ASP A 135 26.36 0.99 10.32
CA ASP A 135 25.99 0.40 9.04
C ASP A 135 24.61 0.84 8.57
N VAL A 136 23.78 1.40 9.46
CA VAL A 136 22.44 1.92 9.13
C VAL A 136 22.53 3.07 8.11
N PRO A 137 21.92 2.94 6.91
CA PRO A 137 22.00 3.94 5.85
C PRO A 137 21.28 5.24 6.21
N ALA A 138 21.67 6.33 5.54
CA ALA A 138 21.11 7.64 5.80
C ALA A 138 19.60 7.72 5.51
N ASP A 139 19.13 7.06 4.45
CA ASP A 139 17.72 7.03 4.07
C ASP A 139 16.83 6.24 5.05
N ALA A 140 17.40 5.31 5.81
CA ALA A 140 16.69 4.62 6.89
C ALA A 140 16.31 5.57 8.05
N VAL A 141 17.07 6.64 8.27
CA VAL A 141 16.89 7.54 9.42
C VAL A 141 16.35 8.93 9.05
N THR A 142 16.35 9.27 7.75
CA THR A 142 15.89 10.57 7.24
C THR A 142 14.53 10.47 6.56
N ALA A 143 13.60 11.33 6.97
CA ALA A 143 12.28 11.39 6.34
C ALA A 143 12.37 11.89 4.89
N SER A 144 11.45 11.45 4.07
CA SER A 144 11.29 11.98 2.71
C SER A 144 10.68 13.38 2.71
N GLY A 145 10.91 14.14 1.62
CA GLY A 145 10.33 15.48 1.48
C GLY A 145 8.82 15.49 1.29
N SER A 146 8.26 14.42 0.72
CA SER A 146 6.81 14.26 0.55
C SER A 146 6.13 13.57 1.74
N GLY A 147 6.89 12.82 2.56
CA GLY A 147 6.31 11.91 3.56
C GLY A 147 5.64 10.66 2.95
N LEU A 148 5.63 10.53 1.60
CA LEU A 148 4.94 9.48 0.86
C LEU A 148 5.85 8.71 -0.10
N ASP A 149 7.17 8.89 -0.04
CA ASP A 149 8.12 8.24 -0.93
C ASP A 149 8.11 6.70 -0.73
N PRO A 150 7.77 5.90 -1.75
CA PRO A 150 7.76 4.44 -1.66
C PRO A 150 9.16 3.81 -1.73
N HIS A 151 10.20 4.60 -2.01
CA HIS A 151 11.52 4.08 -2.32
C HIS A 151 12.49 4.14 -1.14
N ILE A 152 13.32 3.12 -1.08
CA ILE A 152 14.50 3.04 -0.21
C ILE A 152 15.75 2.78 -1.05
N SER A 153 16.92 3.08 -0.49
CA SER A 153 18.18 2.73 -1.16
C SER A 153 18.35 1.20 -1.25
N LYS A 154 19.05 0.77 -2.28
CA LYS A 154 19.48 -0.63 -2.42
C LYS A 154 20.19 -1.13 -1.16
N ARG A 155 21.02 -0.29 -0.54
CA ARG A 155 21.73 -0.61 0.70
C ARG A 155 20.77 -0.91 1.84
N TYR A 156 19.76 -0.07 2.04
CA TYR A 156 18.76 -0.27 3.09
C TYR A 156 17.86 -1.50 2.83
N ALA A 157 17.54 -1.78 1.57
CA ALA A 157 16.82 -3.00 1.22
C ALA A 157 17.62 -4.27 1.59
N TYR A 158 18.92 -4.31 1.27
CA TYR A 158 19.77 -5.46 1.62
C TYR A 158 20.03 -5.61 3.11
N GLU A 159 20.09 -4.53 3.86
CA GLU A 159 20.24 -4.56 5.33
C GLU A 159 19.11 -5.33 6.00
N GLN A 160 17.87 -5.12 5.55
CA GLN A 160 16.67 -5.73 6.11
C GLN A 160 16.50 -7.22 5.78
N VAL A 161 17.26 -7.76 4.82
CA VAL A 161 17.10 -9.14 4.28
C VAL A 161 17.12 -10.20 5.38
N ASN A 162 18.09 -10.15 6.30
CA ASN A 162 18.23 -11.18 7.32
C ASN A 162 17.05 -11.21 8.29
N ARG A 163 16.56 -10.05 8.71
CA ARG A 163 15.39 -9.92 9.57
C ARG A 163 14.14 -10.47 8.87
N VAL A 164 13.89 -10.03 7.63
CA VAL A 164 12.70 -10.44 6.87
C VAL A 164 12.74 -11.96 6.59
N ALA A 165 13.88 -12.50 6.17
CA ALA A 165 14.07 -13.93 5.94
C ALA A 165 13.75 -14.73 7.21
N LYS A 166 14.35 -14.38 8.34
CA LYS A 166 14.13 -15.03 9.63
C LYS A 166 12.65 -14.96 10.05
N ALA A 167 12.03 -13.78 9.95
CA ALA A 167 10.64 -13.59 10.37
C ALA A 167 9.62 -14.33 9.49
N ARG A 168 9.97 -14.61 8.23
CA ARG A 168 9.12 -15.35 7.29
C ARG A 168 9.47 -16.83 7.17
N GLY A 169 10.55 -17.29 7.75
CA GLY A 169 11.05 -18.65 7.61
C GLY A 169 11.57 -18.96 6.20
N LEU A 170 12.12 -17.94 5.52
CA LEU A 170 12.73 -18.03 4.20
C LEU A 170 14.26 -18.06 4.33
N THR A 171 14.96 -18.47 3.26
CA THR A 171 16.43 -18.35 3.21
C THR A 171 16.82 -16.89 2.93
N ALA A 172 17.91 -16.43 3.52
CA ALA A 172 18.44 -15.10 3.22
C ALA A 172 18.82 -14.95 1.73
N ALA A 173 19.22 -16.05 1.08
CA ALA A 173 19.54 -16.06 -0.35
C ALA A 173 18.31 -15.76 -1.21
N SER A 174 17.17 -16.42 -0.97
CA SER A 174 15.94 -16.18 -1.74
C SER A 174 15.38 -14.77 -1.54
N VAL A 175 15.46 -14.24 -0.30
CA VAL A 175 15.03 -12.86 -0.05
C VAL A 175 15.98 -11.85 -0.69
N ARG A 176 17.29 -12.15 -0.71
CA ARG A 176 18.31 -11.33 -1.39
C ARG A 176 18.11 -11.29 -2.90
N GLU A 177 17.78 -12.41 -3.51
CA GLU A 177 17.44 -12.52 -4.93
C GLU A 177 16.20 -11.69 -5.25
N LEU A 178 15.13 -11.82 -4.45
CA LEU A 178 13.93 -11.01 -4.60
C LEU A 178 14.22 -9.50 -4.53
N VAL A 179 15.09 -9.07 -3.62
CA VAL A 179 15.52 -7.66 -3.57
C VAL A 179 16.29 -7.29 -4.84
N ALA A 180 17.18 -8.15 -5.34
CA ALA A 180 17.94 -7.89 -6.57
C ALA A 180 17.05 -7.67 -7.78
N ASP A 181 15.98 -8.46 -7.92
CA ASP A 181 15.00 -8.37 -9.00
C ASP A 181 14.16 -7.07 -8.94
N HIS A 182 14.04 -6.47 -7.75
CA HIS A 182 13.31 -5.23 -7.53
C HIS A 182 14.19 -3.98 -7.47
N VAL A 183 15.51 -4.10 -7.73
CA VAL A 183 16.39 -2.94 -7.82
C VAL A 183 16.12 -2.19 -9.11
N GLN A 184 15.59 -0.99 -8.99
CA GLN A 184 15.44 -0.06 -10.11
C GLN A 184 16.75 0.68 -10.33
N GLY A 185 17.29 0.59 -11.56
CA GLY A 185 18.52 1.26 -11.95
C GLY A 185 18.37 2.77 -12.10
N ARG A 186 19.48 3.42 -12.46
CA ARG A 186 19.50 4.85 -12.78
C ARG A 186 18.82 5.08 -14.12
N VAL A 187 18.12 6.20 -14.25
CA VAL A 187 17.54 6.64 -15.52
C VAL A 187 18.68 7.13 -16.43
N ILE A 188 18.72 6.64 -17.67
CA ILE A 188 19.75 7.00 -18.66
C ILE A 188 21.19 6.86 -18.10
N VAL A 189 21.44 5.76 -17.33
CA VAL A 189 22.76 5.37 -16.78
C VAL A 189 23.31 6.31 -15.69
N PHE A 190 23.10 7.61 -15.77
CA PHE A 190 23.73 8.62 -14.89
C PHE A 190 22.74 9.44 -14.04
N LEU A 191 21.44 9.46 -14.36
CA LEU A 191 20.45 10.22 -13.61
C LEU A 191 19.83 9.39 -12.47
N GLY A 192 19.86 9.95 -11.27
CA GLY A 192 19.26 9.34 -10.07
C GLY A 192 20.20 8.36 -9.35
N ALA A 193 19.63 7.61 -8.43
CA ALA A 193 20.29 6.56 -7.66
C ALA A 193 19.56 5.22 -7.82
N GLU A 194 20.25 4.11 -7.60
CA GLU A 194 19.62 2.81 -7.47
C GLU A 194 18.67 2.83 -6.27
N ARG A 195 17.45 2.34 -6.47
CA ARG A 195 16.37 2.35 -5.47
C ARG A 195 15.53 1.09 -5.55
N VAL A 196 14.79 0.82 -4.49
CA VAL A 196 13.83 -0.28 -4.40
C VAL A 196 12.50 0.27 -3.94
N ASN A 197 11.43 -0.06 -4.65
CA ASN A 197 10.07 0.27 -4.25
C ASN A 197 9.60 -0.74 -3.19
N VAL A 198 9.36 -0.25 -1.97
CA VAL A 198 9.00 -1.11 -0.82
C VAL A 198 7.61 -1.71 -0.97
N VAL A 199 6.67 -1.01 -1.63
CA VAL A 199 5.30 -1.50 -1.82
C VAL A 199 5.30 -2.69 -2.78
N GLU A 200 5.98 -2.56 -3.92
CA GLU A 200 6.13 -3.63 -4.91
C GLU A 200 6.91 -4.82 -4.34
N LEU A 201 8.03 -4.56 -3.64
CA LEU A 201 8.83 -5.59 -3.01
C LEU A 201 8.04 -6.40 -1.98
N ASN A 202 7.26 -5.72 -1.13
CA ASN A 202 6.44 -6.39 -0.13
C ASN A 202 5.27 -7.17 -0.76
N ALA A 203 4.67 -6.68 -1.84
CA ALA A 203 3.66 -7.42 -2.59
C ALA A 203 4.23 -8.72 -3.17
N ALA A 204 5.37 -8.64 -3.86
CA ALA A 204 6.05 -9.80 -4.44
C ALA A 204 6.53 -10.80 -3.36
N LEU A 205 7.01 -10.31 -2.23
CA LEU A 205 7.42 -11.15 -1.09
C LEU A 205 6.26 -11.99 -0.52
N ASP A 206 5.04 -11.51 -0.62
CA ASP A 206 3.86 -12.24 -0.14
C ASP A 206 3.34 -13.24 -1.18
N GLU A 207 3.46 -12.93 -2.47
CA GLU A 207 3.12 -13.84 -3.58
C GLU A 207 4.08 -15.02 -3.66
N GLY A 208 5.38 -14.81 -3.56
CA GLY A 208 6.41 -15.85 -3.59
C GLY A 208 6.26 -16.91 -2.51
N ARG A 209 5.61 -16.58 -1.39
CA ARG A 209 5.32 -17.55 -0.32
C ARG A 209 4.31 -18.61 -0.73
N ARG A 210 3.38 -18.34 -1.66
CA ARG A 210 2.38 -19.32 -2.12
C ARG A 210 2.97 -20.34 -3.07
N THR A 211 3.87 -19.93 -3.96
CA THR A 211 4.55 -20.85 -4.89
C THR A 211 5.40 -21.88 -4.14
N HIS A 212 6.14 -21.46 -3.11
CA HIS A 212 6.90 -22.39 -2.26
C HIS A 212 6.02 -23.29 -1.36
N ARG A 213 4.85 -22.85 -0.97
CA ARG A 213 3.91 -23.66 -0.18
C ARG A 213 3.14 -24.66 -1.05
N GLY A 214 2.84 -24.29 -2.30
CA GLY A 214 2.23 -25.17 -3.29
C GLY A 214 3.14 -26.33 -3.72
N THR A 215 4.42 -26.08 -3.88
CA THR A 215 5.43 -27.11 -4.22
C THR A 215 5.75 -28.07 -3.05
N ARG A 216 5.59 -27.63 -1.79
CA ARG A 216 5.74 -28.52 -0.63
C ARG A 216 4.49 -29.38 -0.34
N ALA A 217 3.32 -29.02 -0.87
CA ALA A 217 2.09 -29.82 -0.75
C ALA A 217 1.97 -30.92 -1.80
N ALA A 218 2.89 -31.02 -2.74
CA ALA A 218 3.01 -32.07 -3.74
C ALA A 218 4.10 -33.08 -3.34
N ASP A 219 4.10 -33.57 -2.09
CA ASP A 219 4.82 -34.80 -1.77
C ASP A 219 4.14 -35.94 -2.53
N PRO A 220 4.88 -36.75 -3.32
CA PRO A 220 4.28 -37.85 -4.04
C PRO A 220 3.69 -38.83 -3.03
N LEU A 221 2.42 -39.16 -3.22
CA LEU A 221 1.72 -40.22 -2.48
C LEU A 221 2.61 -41.48 -2.49
N PRO A 222 2.82 -42.10 -1.32
CA PRO A 222 3.62 -43.34 -1.24
C PRO A 222 2.99 -44.43 -2.12
N ALA A 223 3.80 -45.06 -2.94
CA ALA A 223 3.45 -45.98 -4.04
C ALA A 223 2.68 -47.26 -3.63
N HIS A 224 2.25 -47.42 -2.39
CA HIS A 224 1.56 -48.61 -1.89
C HIS A 224 0.02 -48.55 -1.91
N LEU A 225 -0.58 -47.45 -2.42
CA LEU A 225 -2.04 -47.31 -2.54
C LEU A 225 -2.59 -47.41 -3.98
N SER A 226 -1.81 -47.87 -4.96
CA SER A 226 -2.25 -48.01 -6.35
C SER A 226 -2.76 -49.44 -6.69
N ARG A 227 -3.46 -50.09 -5.80
CA ARG A 227 -4.26 -51.27 -6.17
C ARG A 227 -5.73 -50.93 -6.17
N ARG A 228 -6.26 -50.53 -7.33
CA ARG A 228 -7.71 -50.55 -7.60
C ARG A 228 -8.13 -52.01 -7.85
N PRO A 229 -9.16 -52.52 -7.17
CA PRO A 229 -9.84 -53.73 -7.62
C PRO A 229 -10.68 -53.42 -8.87
N ALA A 230 -10.71 -54.38 -9.80
CA ALA A 230 -11.43 -54.33 -11.05
C ALA A 230 -12.96 -54.19 -10.84
N PRO A 231 -13.69 -53.58 -11.77
CA PRO A 231 -15.15 -53.43 -11.68
C PRO A 231 -15.87 -54.75 -11.88
N GLN A 232 -16.71 -55.14 -10.94
CA GLN A 232 -17.69 -56.22 -11.14
C GLN A 232 -18.88 -55.67 -11.90
N THR A 233 -19.18 -56.28 -13.02
CA THR A 233 -20.40 -56.11 -13.83
C THR A 233 -21.56 -56.86 -13.17
N GLY A 234 -22.65 -56.17 -12.87
CA GLY A 234 -23.92 -56.74 -12.44
C GLY A 234 -25.03 -55.71 -12.63
N GLY A 235 -25.93 -56.04 -13.54
CA GLY A 235 -26.99 -55.22 -14.10
C GLY A 235 -28.23 -55.01 -13.19
N PRO A 236 -29.37 -54.66 -13.80
CA PRO A 236 -30.10 -53.44 -13.43
C PRO A 236 -31.29 -53.72 -12.51
N ASP A 237 -31.82 -52.69 -11.87
CA ASP A 237 -33.27 -52.44 -11.64
C ASP A 237 -33.50 -51.46 -10.48
N GLY A 238 -34.44 -50.53 -10.68
CA GLY A 238 -35.16 -49.94 -9.56
C GLY A 238 -35.22 -48.43 -9.49
N ILE A 239 -36.13 -47.89 -10.19
CA ILE A 239 -36.89 -46.65 -10.18
C ILE A 239 -37.28 -46.10 -8.76
N THR A 240 -37.49 -44.77 -8.77
CA THR A 240 -38.34 -43.88 -7.89
C THR A 240 -37.65 -43.27 -6.65
N ALA A 241 -37.76 -42.01 -6.45
CA ALA A 241 -38.69 -40.93 -6.33
C ALA A 241 -38.17 -39.76 -5.49
N PHE A 242 -38.36 -38.60 -5.96
CA PHE A 242 -38.74 -37.31 -5.32
C PHE A 242 -38.53 -37.11 -3.81
N GLY A 243 -37.99 -35.90 -3.48
CA GLY A 243 -38.12 -35.29 -2.15
C GLY A 243 -37.27 -34.04 -1.94
N SER A 244 -37.75 -32.95 -2.40
CA SER A 244 -38.03 -31.59 -1.86
C SER A 244 -36.98 -30.91 -0.94
N VAL A 245 -36.52 -29.84 -1.44
CA VAL A 245 -36.20 -28.48 -0.92
C VAL A 245 -36.63 -28.21 0.53
N HIS A 246 -35.66 -27.79 1.36
CA HIS A 246 -35.92 -26.87 2.46
C HIS A 246 -34.77 -25.86 2.61
N SER A 247 -35.10 -24.64 2.25
CA SER A 247 -34.36 -23.43 2.51
C SER A 247 -34.42 -23.06 4.01
N ARG A 248 -33.30 -22.80 4.65
CA ARG A 248 -33.28 -22.12 5.95
C ARG A 248 -32.48 -20.85 5.88
N ARG A 249 -33.18 -19.70 6.01
CA ARG A 249 -32.63 -18.36 6.20
C ARG A 249 -32.04 -18.23 7.62
N PRO A 250 -30.94 -17.47 7.83
CA PRO A 250 -30.46 -17.17 9.18
C PRO A 250 -31.18 -15.93 9.74
N ARG A 251 -31.48 -16.05 11.04
CA ARG A 251 -32.14 -15.05 11.90
C ARG A 251 -31.20 -13.87 12.22
N THR A 252 -31.73 -12.69 12.03
CA THR A 252 -31.19 -11.39 12.50
C THR A 252 -31.22 -11.33 14.03
N ARG A 253 -30.10 -11.00 14.65
CA ARG A 253 -29.98 -10.75 16.10
C ARG A 253 -30.02 -9.24 16.38
N ARG A 254 -31.06 -8.82 17.05
CA ARG A 254 -31.37 -7.46 17.53
C ARG A 254 -30.26 -6.91 18.43
N ARG A 255 -29.84 -5.69 18.18
CA ARG A 255 -29.09 -4.81 19.10
C ARG A 255 -29.99 -4.38 20.25
N ARG A 256 -29.51 -4.55 21.47
CA ARG A 256 -30.03 -3.85 22.67
C ARG A 256 -29.18 -2.61 22.91
N SER A 257 -29.82 -1.48 22.90
CA SER A 257 -29.35 -0.20 23.41
C SER A 257 -29.27 -0.23 24.93
N VAL A 258 -28.18 0.26 25.50
CA VAL A 258 -28.12 0.62 26.92
C VAL A 258 -27.77 2.09 27.00
N ALA A 259 -28.62 2.80 27.73
CA ALA A 259 -28.72 4.22 27.85
C ALA A 259 -27.65 4.83 28.76
N ALA A 260 -27.43 6.10 28.52
CA ALA A 260 -26.64 7.08 29.23
C ALA A 260 -26.86 7.12 30.75
N ARG A 261 -25.77 7.42 31.47
CA ARG A 261 -25.87 8.06 32.79
C ARG A 261 -24.80 9.16 32.90
N ALA A 262 -25.31 10.38 32.94
CA ALA A 262 -24.59 11.59 33.28
C ALA A 262 -24.21 11.58 34.77
N GLY A 263 -23.03 12.14 35.08
CA GLY A 263 -22.60 12.29 36.48
C GLY A 263 -21.42 13.24 36.66
N ARG A 264 -21.74 14.51 36.87
CA ARG A 264 -21.11 15.52 37.76
C ARG A 264 -19.68 15.98 37.55
N ARG A 265 -19.65 17.28 37.33
CA ARG A 265 -18.55 18.25 37.45
C ARG A 265 -17.88 18.23 38.83
N SER A 266 -16.57 18.39 38.87
CA SER A 266 -15.86 19.07 39.98
C SER A 266 -14.73 19.94 39.42
N ARG A 267 -14.74 21.20 39.85
CA ARG A 267 -13.75 22.26 39.56
C ARG A 267 -12.47 22.03 40.32
N PRO A 268 -11.30 22.47 39.85
CA PRO A 268 -10.08 22.59 40.65
C PRO A 268 -10.03 23.93 41.40
N PRO A 269 -9.34 24.01 42.56
CA PRO A 269 -9.02 25.27 43.21
C PRO A 269 -7.76 25.91 42.64
N ALA A 270 -7.74 27.23 42.69
CA ALA A 270 -6.61 28.10 42.42
C ALA A 270 -5.65 28.10 43.60
N ALA A 271 -4.35 28.12 43.29
CA ALA A 271 -3.27 28.85 43.97
C ALA A 271 -2.07 28.91 43.01
#